data_b83a0476469c3e86083f0f767e2ec01d
#
_entry.id   b83a0476469c3e86083f0f767e2ec01d
#
_cell.length_a   1.000
_cell.length_b   1.000
_cell.length_c   1.000
_cell.angle_alpha   90.00
_cell.angle_beta   90.00
_cell.angle_gamma   90.00
#
_symmetry.space_group_name_H-M   'P 1'
#
loop_
_entity.id
_entity.type
_entity.pdbx_description
1 polymer ?
#
loop_
_entity_poly.entity_id
_entity_poly.type
_entity_poly.pdbx_seq_one_letter_code
_entity_poly.pdbx_strand_id
1 'polypeptide(L)'
;MFARTRNAYQTKLVDPSTEWTRLRLQILLGAVAVVVLALVVGGAWSVINVLTGSKPGGASHTGAGSGSGTARSAQDRLADKQLPAAPVEAAQPGGDLSTGKTGTLEIPPPMEVGEVGVATGYPHTPQGALAQMAAIDSTALSSASVKIAQGVITHWAADGGPTPESWSGVKGVATLLGSAGLSADAQNGITIGVEPKMGFVKGTVGSDFVVPCVDFIITVTLPGAQSQQVAAADCQRMVWQDDTQGGHNDGRWVIGPGEEPAEAPSLWPGSQASFDAGYQWLEVPQ
;
A
#
# COMPACT_ATOMS: atom_id res chain seq x y z
N MET A 1 -34.17 46.78 -60.97
CA MET A 1 -34.60 45.67 -60.01
C MET A 1 -33.43 44.76 -59.86
N PHE A 2 -32.59 44.93 -58.80
CA PHE A 2 -31.41 44.12 -58.57
C PHE A 2 -31.67 43.18 -57.36
N ALA A 3 -31.74 41.88 -57.64
CA ALA A 3 -31.85 40.89 -56.63
C ALA A 3 -30.43 40.53 -56.07
N ARG A 4 -30.22 40.80 -54.82
CA ARG A 4 -28.97 40.47 -54.07
C ARG A 4 -29.11 39.08 -53.51
N THR A 5 -28.40 38.08 -54.05
CA THR A 5 -28.22 36.77 -53.47
C THR A 5 -27.22 36.86 -52.31
N ARG A 6 -27.67 36.58 -51.10
CA ARG A 6 -26.82 36.40 -49.93
C ARG A 6 -26.38 34.95 -49.87
N ASN A 7 -25.11 34.69 -50.14
CA ASN A 7 -24.47 33.43 -49.81
C ASN A 7 -24.21 33.39 -48.30
N ALA A 8 -24.94 32.51 -47.61
CA ALA A 8 -24.68 32.19 -46.23
C ALA A 8 -23.60 31.09 -46.17
N TYR A 9 -22.37 31.47 -45.88
CA TYR A 9 -21.34 30.52 -45.47
C TYR A 9 -21.65 30.12 -44.04
N GLN A 10 -22.22 28.91 -43.83
CA GLN A 10 -22.24 28.26 -42.54
C GLN A 10 -20.85 27.65 -42.30
N THR A 11 -20.02 28.36 -41.59
CA THR A 11 -18.82 27.78 -40.97
C THR A 11 -19.28 26.86 -39.86
N LYS A 12 -19.22 25.56 -40.11
CA LYS A 12 -19.39 24.52 -39.12
C LYS A 12 -18.17 24.60 -38.20
N LEU A 13 -18.31 25.27 -37.05
CA LEU A 13 -17.32 25.22 -35.97
C LEU A 13 -17.25 23.76 -35.46
N VAL A 14 -16.27 23.06 -35.95
CA VAL A 14 -15.86 21.77 -35.35
C VAL A 14 -15.16 22.11 -34.05
N ASP A 15 -15.78 21.74 -32.93
CA ASP A 15 -15.20 21.90 -31.59
C ASP A 15 -14.14 20.81 -31.39
N PRO A 16 -12.85 21.15 -31.38
CA PRO A 16 -11.76 20.17 -31.31
C PRO A 16 -11.49 19.68 -29.89
N SER A 17 -12.28 20.08 -28.89
CA SER A 17 -11.91 19.88 -27.49
C SER A 17 -12.37 18.58 -26.88
N THR A 18 -13.33 17.83 -27.46
CA THR A 18 -13.98 16.70 -26.79
C THR A 18 -13.34 15.32 -27.06
N GLU A 19 -12.70 15.14 -28.20
CA GLU A 19 -12.10 13.84 -28.55
C GLU A 19 -10.66 13.69 -28.00
N TRP A 20 -9.91 14.78 -27.99
CA TRP A 20 -8.53 14.79 -27.51
C TRP A 20 -8.41 14.60 -25.99
N THR A 21 -9.40 15.08 -25.25
CA THR A 21 -9.46 14.93 -23.79
C THR A 21 -9.74 13.50 -23.36
N ARG A 22 -10.60 12.78 -24.07
CA ARG A 22 -10.93 11.37 -23.75
C ARG A 22 -9.75 10.43 -24.00
N LEU A 23 -9.04 10.61 -25.11
CA LEU A 23 -7.87 9.78 -25.42
C LEU A 23 -6.70 10.04 -24.46
N ARG A 24 -6.44 11.29 -24.10
CA ARG A 24 -5.44 11.65 -23.08
C ARG A 24 -5.82 11.14 -21.70
N LEU A 25 -7.09 11.20 -21.34
CA LEU A 25 -7.58 10.68 -20.08
C LEU A 25 -7.45 9.16 -20.01
N GLN A 26 -7.74 8.44 -21.09
CA GLN A 26 -7.58 6.98 -21.16
C GLN A 26 -6.11 6.56 -21.14
N ILE A 27 -5.22 7.32 -21.79
CA ILE A 27 -3.76 7.09 -21.75
C ILE A 27 -3.21 7.40 -20.34
N LEU A 28 -3.68 8.47 -19.69
CA LEU A 28 -3.31 8.81 -18.32
C LEU A 28 -3.82 7.78 -17.32
N LEU A 29 -5.04 7.29 -17.45
CA LEU A 29 -5.60 6.22 -16.60
C LEU A 29 -4.87 4.90 -16.79
N GLY A 30 -4.49 4.53 -18.00
CA GLY A 30 -3.65 3.37 -18.27
C GLY A 30 -2.24 3.53 -17.68
N ALA A 31 -1.65 4.73 -17.76
CA ALA A 31 -0.35 5.03 -17.19
C ALA A 31 -0.38 5.05 -15.65
N VAL A 32 -1.44 5.56 -15.03
CA VAL A 32 -1.63 5.56 -13.56
C VAL A 32 -1.73 4.13 -13.04
N ALA A 33 -2.50 3.27 -13.69
CA ALA A 33 -2.58 1.85 -13.31
C ALA A 33 -1.20 1.16 -13.39
N VAL A 34 -0.45 1.40 -14.46
CA VAL A 34 0.89 0.82 -14.65
C VAL A 34 1.89 1.37 -13.65
N VAL A 35 1.83 2.65 -13.30
CA VAL A 35 2.79 3.28 -12.36
C VAL A 35 2.45 2.94 -10.91
N VAL A 36 1.18 2.89 -10.52
CA VAL A 36 0.77 2.38 -9.20
C VAL A 36 1.22 0.93 -9.03
N LEU A 37 1.08 0.13 -10.08
CA LEU A 37 1.59 -1.24 -10.11
C LEU A 37 3.11 -1.32 -9.98
N ALA A 38 3.85 -0.51 -10.74
CA ALA A 38 5.31 -0.55 -10.73
C ALA A 38 5.92 -0.13 -9.38
N LEU A 39 5.18 0.64 -8.58
CA LEU A 39 5.68 1.20 -7.31
C LEU A 39 5.25 0.40 -6.09
N VAL A 40 4.10 -0.24 -6.11
CA VAL A 40 3.69 -1.21 -5.09
C VAL A 40 4.49 -2.51 -5.20
N VAL A 41 4.93 -2.89 -6.41
CA VAL A 41 5.69 -4.13 -6.67
C VAL A 41 7.20 -3.89 -6.83
N GLY A 42 7.61 -2.66 -7.12
CA GLY A 42 9.00 -2.28 -7.42
C GLY A 42 9.67 -1.40 -6.36
N GLY A 43 9.24 -1.48 -5.10
CA GLY A 43 9.81 -0.69 -4.01
C GLY A 43 11.35 -0.70 -4.01
N ALA A 44 11.91 0.47 -4.27
CA ALA A 44 13.27 0.95 -3.92
C ALA A 44 14.51 0.22 -4.49
N TRP A 45 14.46 -1.00 -5.08
CA TRP A 45 15.70 -1.71 -5.44
C TRP A 45 16.16 -1.56 -6.90
N SER A 46 15.29 -1.16 -7.82
CA SER A 46 15.65 -1.14 -9.25
C SER A 46 16.24 0.17 -9.77
N VAL A 47 16.09 1.30 -9.06
CA VAL A 47 16.56 2.61 -9.56
C VAL A 47 18.05 2.88 -9.25
N ILE A 48 18.62 2.24 -8.22
CA ILE A 48 20.01 2.47 -7.82
C ILE A 48 21.01 1.70 -8.69
N ASN A 49 20.64 0.56 -9.27
CA ASN A 49 21.57 -0.25 -10.09
C ASN A 49 21.70 0.18 -11.55
N VAL A 50 20.88 1.08 -12.06
CA VAL A 50 21.00 1.58 -13.45
C VAL A 50 21.91 2.79 -13.56
N LEU A 51 22.16 3.52 -12.46
CA LEU A 51 22.99 4.74 -12.46
C LEU A 51 24.43 4.52 -11.98
N THR A 52 24.76 3.37 -11.41
CA THR A 52 26.13 3.02 -11.04
C THR A 52 26.57 1.77 -11.77
N GLY A 53 27.02 1.95 -13.02
CA GLY A 53 27.67 0.89 -13.78
C GLY A 53 28.93 0.42 -13.08
N SER A 54 28.88 -0.71 -12.38
CA SER A 54 30.06 -1.40 -11.87
C SER A 54 30.08 -2.82 -12.41
N LYS A 55 31.10 -3.07 -13.25
CA LYS A 55 31.48 -4.37 -13.78
C LYS A 55 31.85 -5.36 -12.67
N PRO A 56 31.56 -6.64 -12.80
CA PRO A 56 32.05 -7.66 -11.88
C PRO A 56 33.53 -7.98 -12.23
N GLY A 57 34.43 -7.57 -11.35
CA GLY A 57 35.81 -7.99 -11.35
C GLY A 57 36.10 -8.83 -10.12
N GLY A 58 36.45 -10.10 -10.33
CA GLY A 58 36.85 -11.00 -9.26
C GLY A 58 38.18 -10.61 -8.62
N ALA A 59 38.28 -10.72 -7.33
CA ALA A 59 39.53 -10.93 -6.59
C ALA A 59 39.22 -11.56 -5.23
N SER A 60 39.70 -12.77 -5.07
CA SER A 60 39.79 -13.46 -3.80
C SER A 60 40.76 -12.71 -2.88
N HIS A 61 40.30 -12.29 -1.71
CA HIS A 61 41.19 -11.97 -0.61
C HIS A 61 40.70 -12.66 0.66
N THR A 62 41.41 -13.73 1.04
CA THR A 62 41.48 -14.27 2.38
C THR A 62 42.04 -13.18 3.32
N GLY A 63 41.20 -12.62 4.12
CA GLY A 63 41.56 -11.72 5.23
C GLY A 63 40.66 -12.04 6.41
N ALA A 64 41.23 -12.74 7.41
CA ALA A 64 40.58 -12.92 8.71
C ALA A 64 40.53 -11.58 9.42
N GLY A 65 39.39 -10.89 9.30
CA GLY A 65 39.03 -9.72 10.08
C GLY A 65 37.88 -10.11 11.00
N SER A 66 38.14 -10.21 12.30
CA SER A 66 37.10 -10.31 13.35
C SER A 66 36.29 -9.02 13.37
N GLY A 67 35.31 -8.91 12.47
CA GLY A 67 34.22 -7.97 12.59
C GLY A 67 33.15 -8.61 13.46
N SER A 68 32.89 -8.06 14.64
CA SER A 68 31.73 -8.36 15.46
C SER A 68 30.47 -7.88 14.71
N GLY A 69 30.01 -8.69 13.75
CA GLY A 69 28.68 -8.58 13.20
C GLY A 69 27.70 -8.84 14.33
N THR A 70 27.01 -7.81 14.80
CA THR A 70 25.85 -7.96 15.70
C THR A 70 24.91 -8.95 15.04
N ALA A 71 24.72 -10.11 15.72
CA ALA A 71 23.81 -11.13 15.24
C ALA A 71 22.42 -10.49 15.07
N ARG A 72 21.81 -10.59 13.86
CA ARG A 72 20.47 -10.08 13.60
C ARG A 72 19.50 -10.56 14.67
N SER A 73 18.65 -9.67 15.17
CA SER A 73 17.62 -10.00 16.14
C SER A 73 16.64 -11.04 15.59
N ALA A 74 15.89 -11.71 16.47
CA ALA A 74 14.82 -12.61 16.04
C ALA A 74 13.74 -11.86 15.25
N GLN A 75 13.46 -10.62 15.66
CA GLN A 75 12.51 -9.72 15.00
C GLN A 75 12.98 -9.37 13.57
N ASP A 76 14.26 -9.02 13.39
CA ASP A 76 14.80 -8.71 12.07
C ASP A 76 14.78 -9.92 11.14
N ARG A 77 15.17 -11.09 11.64
CA ARG A 77 15.10 -12.34 10.85
C ARG A 77 13.69 -12.67 10.41
N LEU A 78 12.69 -12.40 11.25
CA LEU A 78 11.29 -12.61 10.92
C LEU A 78 10.80 -11.60 9.88
N ALA A 79 11.11 -10.32 10.07
CA ALA A 79 10.74 -9.25 9.15
C ALA A 79 11.36 -9.46 7.77
N ASP A 80 12.65 -9.82 7.71
CA ASP A 80 13.41 -10.02 6.46
C ASP A 80 13.07 -11.31 5.72
N LYS A 81 12.25 -12.21 6.32
CA LYS A 81 11.86 -13.46 5.67
C LYS A 81 11.15 -13.15 4.34
N GLN A 82 11.80 -13.54 3.24
CA GLN A 82 11.27 -13.33 1.90
C GLN A 82 10.02 -14.18 1.63
N LEU A 83 9.12 -13.62 0.85
CA LEU A 83 7.96 -14.29 0.30
C LEU A 83 8.14 -14.46 -1.21
N PRO A 84 7.47 -15.44 -1.85
CA PRO A 84 7.55 -15.61 -3.28
C PRO A 84 7.09 -14.33 -4.00
N ALA A 85 7.88 -13.85 -4.96
CA ALA A 85 7.48 -12.72 -5.80
C ALA A 85 6.36 -13.16 -6.76
N ALA A 86 5.47 -12.22 -7.07
CA ALA A 86 4.43 -12.41 -8.07
C ALA A 86 4.61 -11.44 -9.25
N PRO A 87 4.15 -11.80 -10.46
CA PRO A 87 4.12 -10.86 -11.57
C PRO A 87 3.11 -9.73 -11.28
N VAL A 88 3.38 -8.53 -11.80
CA VAL A 88 2.56 -7.34 -11.54
C VAL A 88 1.11 -7.49 -11.99
N GLU A 89 0.86 -8.32 -13.00
CA GLU A 89 -0.46 -8.61 -13.53
C GLU A 89 -1.33 -9.38 -12.53
N ALA A 90 -0.72 -10.09 -11.58
CA ALA A 90 -1.42 -10.84 -10.54
C ALA A 90 -2.20 -9.94 -9.57
N ALA A 91 -1.85 -8.66 -9.49
CA ALA A 91 -2.57 -7.65 -8.69
C ALA A 91 -3.80 -7.06 -9.40
N GLN A 92 -4.00 -7.35 -10.71
CA GLN A 92 -5.13 -6.83 -11.48
C GLN A 92 -6.41 -7.62 -11.22
N PRO A 93 -7.59 -6.96 -11.39
CA PRO A 93 -8.86 -7.67 -11.38
C PRO A 93 -8.88 -8.81 -12.40
N GLY A 94 -9.22 -10.01 -11.96
CA GLY A 94 -9.26 -11.20 -12.81
C GLY A 94 -8.38 -12.33 -12.28
N GLY A 95 -8.00 -13.23 -13.17
CA GLY A 95 -7.23 -14.43 -12.83
C GLY A 95 -8.12 -15.61 -12.44
N ASP A 96 -7.46 -16.75 -12.21
CA ASP A 96 -8.15 -17.98 -11.81
C ASP A 96 -8.57 -17.88 -10.34
N LEU A 97 -9.88 -17.74 -10.11
CA LEU A 97 -10.43 -17.77 -8.76
C LEU A 97 -10.26 -19.17 -8.16
N SER A 98 -9.90 -19.23 -6.90
CA SER A 98 -9.81 -20.50 -6.19
C SER A 98 -11.19 -21.14 -6.06
N THR A 99 -11.28 -22.42 -6.44
CA THR A 99 -12.47 -23.26 -6.26
C THR A 99 -12.37 -24.15 -5.02
N GLY A 100 -11.22 -24.12 -4.33
CA GLY A 100 -10.95 -24.90 -3.13
C GLY A 100 -11.59 -24.32 -1.87
N LYS A 101 -11.42 -25.02 -0.74
CA LYS A 101 -11.76 -24.47 0.56
C LYS A 101 -10.76 -23.37 0.89
N THR A 102 -11.26 -22.16 1.03
CA THR A 102 -10.49 -20.97 1.35
C THR A 102 -10.48 -20.75 2.86
N GLY A 103 -9.32 -20.45 3.42
CA GLY A 103 -9.20 -20.12 4.84
C GLY A 103 -9.74 -18.72 5.12
N THR A 104 -10.32 -18.57 6.30
CA THR A 104 -10.75 -17.29 6.86
C THR A 104 -9.95 -16.99 8.11
N LEU A 105 -9.51 -15.75 8.25
CA LEU A 105 -8.86 -15.22 9.43
C LEU A 105 -9.80 -14.19 10.07
N GLU A 106 -10.34 -14.55 11.23
CA GLU A 106 -11.16 -13.63 12.01
C GLU A 106 -10.28 -12.54 12.61
N ILE A 107 -10.65 -11.28 12.39
CA ILE A 107 -10.00 -10.10 12.97
C ILE A 107 -10.98 -9.38 13.89
N PRO A 108 -10.52 -8.88 15.06
CA PRO A 108 -11.38 -8.18 16.00
C PRO A 108 -11.87 -6.85 15.41
N PRO A 109 -13.10 -6.42 15.74
CA PRO A 109 -13.56 -5.08 15.41
C PRO A 109 -12.79 -4.03 16.22
N PRO A 110 -12.70 -2.77 15.73
CA PRO A 110 -12.16 -1.67 16.51
C PRO A 110 -13.11 -1.32 17.67
N MET A 111 -12.54 -0.88 18.78
CA MET A 111 -13.31 -0.43 19.94
C MET A 111 -13.43 1.09 20.00
N GLU A 112 -12.54 1.82 19.36
CA GLU A 112 -12.47 3.28 19.39
C GLU A 112 -11.82 3.85 18.12
N VAL A 113 -11.81 5.17 18.00
CA VAL A 113 -11.08 5.93 16.98
C VAL A 113 -10.01 6.73 17.68
N GLY A 114 -8.77 6.47 17.31
CA GLY A 114 -7.59 7.13 17.87
C GLY A 114 -7.14 8.34 17.04
N GLU A 115 -5.88 8.71 17.24
CA GLU A 115 -5.25 9.86 16.61
C GLU A 115 -5.34 9.79 15.07
N VAL A 116 -5.55 10.95 14.47
CA VAL A 116 -5.68 11.14 13.01
C VAL A 116 -6.81 10.29 12.39
N GLY A 117 -7.78 9.86 13.20
CA GLY A 117 -8.93 9.09 12.74
C GLY A 117 -8.66 7.60 12.49
N VAL A 118 -7.56 7.07 12.94
CA VAL A 118 -7.24 5.64 12.83
C VAL A 118 -8.09 4.84 13.81
N ALA A 119 -8.81 3.84 13.32
CA ALA A 119 -9.53 2.89 14.17
C ALA A 119 -8.53 2.10 15.03
N THR A 120 -8.85 1.89 16.32
CA THR A 120 -7.95 1.29 17.31
C THR A 120 -8.71 0.58 18.43
N GLY A 121 -7.99 0.25 19.53
CA GLY A 121 -8.55 -0.52 20.64
C GLY A 121 -8.60 -2.01 20.35
N TYR A 122 -7.74 -2.49 19.47
CA TYR A 122 -7.61 -3.91 19.15
C TYR A 122 -6.88 -4.67 20.27
N PRO A 123 -7.28 -5.92 20.54
CA PRO A 123 -6.69 -6.70 21.62
C PRO A 123 -5.21 -7.04 21.39
N HIS A 124 -4.50 -7.35 22.46
CA HIS A 124 -3.09 -7.78 22.47
C HIS A 124 -2.93 -9.21 21.90
N THR A 125 -3.24 -9.36 20.61
CA THR A 125 -3.17 -10.63 19.87
C THR A 125 -2.59 -10.41 18.49
N PRO A 126 -2.06 -11.45 17.82
CA PRO A 126 -1.60 -11.32 16.42
C PRO A 126 -2.69 -10.82 15.46
N GLN A 127 -3.94 -11.21 15.68
CA GLN A 127 -5.09 -10.73 14.89
C GLN A 127 -5.40 -9.25 15.17
N GLY A 128 -5.23 -8.82 16.42
CA GLY A 128 -5.34 -7.40 16.79
C GLY A 128 -4.25 -6.55 16.15
N ALA A 129 -3.01 -7.07 16.09
CA ALA A 129 -1.90 -6.41 15.38
C ALA A 129 -2.19 -6.27 13.88
N LEU A 130 -2.76 -7.31 13.25
CA LEU A 130 -3.14 -7.30 11.84
C LEU A 130 -4.27 -6.28 11.59
N ALA A 131 -5.28 -6.26 12.44
CA ALA A 131 -6.40 -5.32 12.34
C ALA A 131 -5.93 -3.86 12.51
N GLN A 132 -5.01 -3.61 13.45
CA GLN A 132 -4.45 -2.27 13.66
C GLN A 132 -3.61 -1.82 12.45
N MET A 133 -2.76 -2.68 11.90
CA MET A 133 -2.02 -2.39 10.68
C MET A 133 -2.97 -2.03 9.53
N ALA A 134 -3.99 -2.86 9.28
CA ALA A 134 -4.99 -2.61 8.25
C ALA A 134 -5.68 -1.26 8.42
N ALA A 135 -5.97 -0.85 9.68
CA ALA A 135 -6.57 0.45 9.98
C ALA A 135 -5.62 1.63 9.71
N ILE A 136 -4.33 1.50 10.06
CA ILE A 136 -3.29 2.51 9.82
C ILE A 136 -3.15 2.74 8.31
N ASP A 137 -2.94 1.67 7.53
CA ASP A 137 -2.73 1.75 6.09
C ASP A 137 -3.98 2.27 5.37
N SER A 138 -5.16 1.76 5.72
CA SER A 138 -6.41 2.23 5.12
C SER A 138 -6.65 3.71 5.37
N THR A 139 -6.36 4.22 6.57
CA THR A 139 -6.52 5.64 6.90
C THR A 139 -5.55 6.50 6.11
N ALA A 140 -4.28 6.11 6.03
CA ALA A 140 -3.27 6.85 5.29
C ALA A 140 -3.59 6.89 3.78
N LEU A 141 -3.83 5.74 3.17
CA LEU A 141 -4.03 5.62 1.73
C LEU A 141 -5.34 6.25 1.26
N SER A 142 -6.45 6.07 2.01
CA SER A 142 -7.75 6.64 1.63
C SER A 142 -7.82 8.16 1.78
N SER A 143 -6.89 8.76 2.53
CA SER A 143 -6.87 10.21 2.78
C SER A 143 -6.66 11.06 1.52
N ALA A 144 -6.05 10.51 0.47
CA ALA A 144 -5.58 11.24 -0.72
C ALA A 144 -4.72 12.48 -0.36
N SER A 145 -3.97 12.42 0.74
CA SER A 145 -3.17 13.52 1.27
C SER A 145 -1.88 13.01 1.90
N VAL A 146 -0.76 13.48 1.36
CA VAL A 146 0.57 13.20 1.92
C VAL A 146 0.68 13.73 3.35
N LYS A 147 0.10 14.89 3.63
CA LYS A 147 0.11 15.49 4.97
C LYS A 147 -0.65 14.63 5.99
N ILE A 148 -1.80 14.07 5.62
CA ILE A 148 -2.54 13.17 6.51
C ILE A 148 -1.78 11.87 6.72
N ALA A 149 -1.22 11.27 5.67
CA ALA A 149 -0.39 10.07 5.78
C ALA A 149 0.84 10.30 6.68
N GLN A 150 1.49 11.47 6.59
CA GLN A 150 2.56 11.87 7.50
C GLN A 150 2.06 11.98 8.95
N GLY A 151 0.88 12.55 9.16
CA GLY A 151 0.24 12.60 10.49
C GLY A 151 -0.03 11.20 11.04
N VAL A 152 -0.53 10.28 10.21
CA VAL A 152 -0.77 8.89 10.61
C VAL A 152 0.51 8.27 11.15
N ILE A 153 1.60 8.26 10.38
CA ILE A 153 2.84 7.61 10.84
C ILE A 153 3.47 8.32 12.05
N THR A 154 3.32 9.63 12.17
CA THR A 154 3.82 10.38 13.33
C THR A 154 3.17 9.92 14.65
N HIS A 155 1.90 9.54 14.62
CA HIS A 155 1.16 9.11 15.82
C HIS A 155 1.15 7.58 16.02
N TRP A 156 1.40 6.81 14.93
CA TRP A 156 1.25 5.37 14.94
C TRP A 156 2.56 4.61 14.77
N ALA A 157 3.72 5.29 14.81
CA ALA A 157 5.04 4.66 14.93
C ALA A 157 5.55 4.73 16.37
N ALA A 158 6.19 3.66 16.80
CA ALA A 158 6.96 3.64 18.04
C ALA A 158 8.24 4.48 17.91
N ASP A 159 8.86 4.81 19.03
CA ASP A 159 10.18 5.44 19.05
C ASP A 159 11.20 4.60 18.28
N GLY A 160 11.91 5.23 17.33
CA GLY A 160 12.84 4.55 16.42
C GLY A 160 12.15 3.77 15.28
N GLY A 161 10.85 3.88 15.14
CA GLY A 161 10.07 3.37 14.01
C GLY A 161 10.19 4.24 12.75
N PRO A 162 9.40 3.95 11.71
CA PRO A 162 9.39 4.74 10.48
C PRO A 162 8.99 6.20 10.74
N THR A 163 9.58 7.10 9.95
CA THR A 163 9.28 8.54 9.98
C THR A 163 8.40 8.92 8.77
N PRO A 164 7.83 10.14 8.75
CA PRO A 164 7.14 10.65 7.57
C PRO A 164 7.94 10.56 6.26
N GLU A 165 9.27 10.64 6.33
CA GLU A 165 10.15 10.59 5.17
C GLU A 165 10.53 9.16 4.76
N SER A 166 10.51 8.22 5.69
CA SER A 166 10.98 6.84 5.45
C SER A 166 9.84 5.87 5.15
N TRP A 167 8.65 6.06 5.72
CA TRP A 167 7.55 5.12 5.62
C TRP A 167 7.01 4.93 4.20
N SER A 168 6.86 3.66 3.81
CA SER A 168 6.31 3.27 2.50
C SER A 168 4.90 3.80 2.26
N GLY A 169 4.04 3.86 3.29
CA GLY A 169 2.68 4.39 3.18
C GLY A 169 2.63 5.85 2.72
N VAL A 170 3.50 6.72 3.25
CA VAL A 170 3.62 8.13 2.79
C VAL A 170 4.09 8.19 1.33
N LYS A 171 5.10 7.39 0.99
CA LYS A 171 5.63 7.32 -0.39
C LYS A 171 4.57 6.81 -1.36
N GLY A 172 3.79 5.81 -0.95
CA GLY A 172 2.68 5.25 -1.73
C GLY A 172 1.63 6.31 -2.07
N VAL A 173 1.16 7.08 -1.07
CA VAL A 173 0.23 8.20 -1.29
C VAL A 173 0.81 9.24 -2.23
N ALA A 174 2.06 9.69 -2.00
CA ALA A 174 2.71 10.69 -2.84
C ALA A 174 2.83 10.23 -4.29
N THR A 175 3.18 8.97 -4.50
CA THR A 175 3.31 8.37 -5.81
C THR A 175 1.98 8.23 -6.52
N LEU A 176 0.94 7.77 -5.82
CA LEU A 176 -0.41 7.66 -6.37
C LEU A 176 -0.92 9.01 -6.85
N LEU A 177 -0.80 10.06 -6.03
CA LEU A 177 -1.21 11.41 -6.40
C LEU A 177 -0.38 11.97 -7.55
N GLY A 178 0.95 11.83 -7.51
CA GLY A 178 1.85 12.28 -8.57
C GLY A 178 1.56 11.59 -9.91
N SER A 179 1.26 10.30 -9.91
CA SER A 179 0.89 9.53 -11.10
C SER A 179 -0.45 9.98 -11.70
N ALA A 180 -1.36 10.44 -10.86
CA ALA A 180 -2.63 11.04 -11.29
C ALA A 180 -2.47 12.51 -11.75
N GLY A 181 -1.27 13.08 -11.69
CA GLY A 181 -1.02 14.50 -12.01
C GLY A 181 -1.59 15.45 -10.96
N LEU A 182 -1.82 14.97 -9.76
CA LEU A 182 -2.42 15.72 -8.66
C LEU A 182 -1.34 16.26 -7.70
N SER A 183 -1.69 17.30 -6.96
CA SER A 183 -0.82 17.84 -5.90
C SER A 183 -0.81 16.93 -4.66
N ALA A 184 0.15 17.13 -3.77
CA ALA A 184 0.32 16.35 -2.56
C ALA A 184 -0.89 16.36 -1.58
N ASP A 185 -1.82 17.31 -1.76
CA ASP A 185 -3.08 17.44 -1.00
C ASP A 185 -4.25 17.60 -1.98
N ALA A 186 -4.57 16.57 -2.72
CA ALA A 186 -5.57 16.61 -3.80
C ALA A 186 -6.95 16.12 -3.36
N GLN A 187 -7.41 16.49 -2.18
CA GLN A 187 -8.72 16.05 -1.62
C GLN A 187 -9.93 16.34 -2.53
N ASN A 188 -9.81 17.25 -3.49
CA ASN A 188 -10.91 17.71 -4.36
C ASN A 188 -10.78 17.19 -5.80
N GLY A 189 -10.43 15.99 -6.05
CA GLY A 189 -10.28 15.51 -7.41
C GLY A 189 -10.10 14.02 -7.57
N ILE A 190 -10.01 13.31 -6.45
CA ILE A 190 -9.82 11.87 -6.41
C ILE A 190 -10.54 11.29 -5.20
N THR A 191 -11.11 10.12 -5.37
CA THR A 191 -11.58 9.28 -4.25
C THR A 191 -10.78 8.00 -4.27
N ILE A 192 -10.21 7.65 -3.11
CA ILE A 192 -9.47 6.41 -2.92
C ILE A 192 -10.22 5.57 -1.90
N GLY A 193 -10.80 4.46 -2.35
CA GLY A 193 -11.32 3.42 -1.47
C GLY A 193 -10.20 2.42 -1.17
N VAL A 194 -10.04 2.04 0.08
CA VAL A 194 -9.05 1.05 0.52
C VAL A 194 -9.76 0.02 1.37
N GLU A 195 -9.77 -1.22 0.89
CA GLU A 195 -10.48 -2.31 1.57
C GLU A 195 -9.50 -3.44 1.87
N PRO A 196 -9.19 -3.73 3.15
CA PRO A 196 -8.45 -4.92 3.51
C PRO A 196 -9.30 -6.16 3.18
N LYS A 197 -8.82 -7.02 2.31
CA LYS A 197 -9.56 -8.20 1.85
C LYS A 197 -8.99 -9.49 2.38
N MET A 198 -7.68 -9.64 2.31
CA MET A 198 -7.01 -10.85 2.73
C MET A 198 -5.78 -10.50 3.58
N GLY A 199 -5.33 -11.46 4.40
CA GLY A 199 -4.14 -11.24 5.21
C GLY A 199 -3.62 -12.53 5.81
N PHE A 200 -2.44 -12.43 6.41
CA PHE A 200 -1.83 -13.48 7.21
C PHE A 200 -0.83 -12.90 8.21
N VAL A 201 -0.45 -13.67 9.19
CA VAL A 201 0.62 -13.32 10.12
C VAL A 201 1.89 -14.08 9.70
N LYS A 202 2.93 -13.33 9.26
CA LYS A 202 4.24 -13.89 8.87
C LYS A 202 4.91 -14.60 10.06
N GLY A 203 4.67 -14.10 11.26
CA GLY A 203 5.09 -14.69 12.52
C GLY A 203 5.08 -13.70 13.69
N THR A 204 5.51 -14.20 14.86
CA THR A 204 5.59 -13.45 16.12
C THR A 204 6.94 -13.66 16.78
N VAL A 205 7.36 -12.72 17.61
CA VAL A 205 8.50 -12.87 18.54
C VAL A 205 8.02 -12.42 19.92
N GLY A 206 7.74 -13.39 20.78
CA GLY A 206 7.02 -13.15 22.04
C GLY A 206 5.56 -12.75 21.77
N SER A 207 4.95 -12.07 22.75
CA SER A 207 3.58 -11.55 22.66
C SER A 207 3.51 -10.18 21.96
N ASP A 208 4.57 -9.40 22.04
CA ASP A 208 4.60 -7.95 21.81
C ASP A 208 5.16 -7.56 20.44
N PHE A 209 5.56 -8.53 19.62
CA PHE A 209 6.04 -8.30 18.26
C PHE A 209 5.40 -9.24 17.27
N VAL A 210 4.76 -8.66 16.26
CA VAL A 210 4.07 -9.39 15.18
C VAL A 210 4.47 -8.78 13.83
N VAL A 211 4.61 -9.61 12.81
CA VAL A 211 4.71 -9.14 11.42
C VAL A 211 3.46 -9.61 10.67
N PRO A 212 2.38 -8.85 10.69
CA PRO A 212 1.22 -9.09 9.85
C PRO A 212 1.46 -8.60 8.42
N CYS A 213 0.76 -9.21 7.47
CA CYS A 213 0.68 -8.80 6.08
C CYS A 213 -0.79 -8.73 5.66
N VAL A 214 -1.16 -7.67 4.97
CA VAL A 214 -2.54 -7.44 4.49
C VAL A 214 -2.51 -7.15 3.00
N ASP A 215 -3.45 -7.73 2.26
CA ASP A 215 -3.69 -7.47 0.85
C ASP A 215 -5.02 -6.70 0.71
N PHE A 216 -4.93 -5.51 0.15
CA PHE A 216 -6.02 -4.55 0.00
C PHE A 216 -6.52 -4.52 -1.43
N ILE A 217 -7.81 -4.24 -1.64
CA ILE A 217 -8.29 -3.68 -2.90
C ILE A 217 -8.28 -2.16 -2.78
N ILE A 218 -7.46 -1.51 -3.60
CA ILE A 218 -7.44 -0.06 -3.76
C ILE A 218 -8.32 0.29 -4.95
N THR A 219 -9.35 1.11 -4.72
CA THR A 219 -10.25 1.62 -5.74
C THR A 219 -10.01 3.11 -5.92
N VAL A 220 -9.56 3.52 -7.10
CA VAL A 220 -9.31 4.93 -7.45
C VAL A 220 -10.39 5.42 -8.39
N THR A 221 -11.02 6.53 -8.03
CA THR A 221 -12.06 7.18 -8.85
C THR A 221 -11.69 8.65 -9.09
N LEU A 222 -11.55 9.03 -10.34
CA LEU A 222 -11.37 10.41 -10.77
C LEU A 222 -12.70 10.98 -11.28
N PRO A 223 -12.96 12.29 -11.16
CA PRO A 223 -14.17 12.93 -11.67
C PRO A 223 -14.40 12.64 -13.14
N GLY A 224 -15.57 12.11 -13.48
CA GLY A 224 -15.96 11.80 -14.86
C GLY A 224 -15.26 10.58 -15.48
N ALA A 225 -14.47 9.82 -14.70
CA ALA A 225 -13.84 8.58 -15.15
C ALA A 225 -14.46 7.34 -14.47
N GLN A 226 -14.22 6.18 -15.06
CA GLN A 226 -14.56 4.91 -14.42
C GLN A 226 -13.56 4.62 -13.30
N SER A 227 -14.06 4.01 -12.22
CA SER A 227 -13.20 3.53 -11.13
C SER A 227 -12.25 2.45 -11.62
N GLN A 228 -11.02 2.50 -11.12
CA GLN A 228 -9.99 1.49 -11.36
C GLN A 228 -9.68 0.78 -10.05
N GLN A 229 -9.41 -0.51 -10.12
CA GLN A 229 -9.07 -1.32 -8.95
C GLN A 229 -7.73 -2.01 -9.15
N VAL A 230 -7.00 -2.17 -8.07
CA VAL A 230 -5.75 -2.93 -8.02
C VAL A 230 -5.60 -3.53 -6.62
N ALA A 231 -5.03 -4.72 -6.53
CA ALA A 231 -4.59 -5.27 -5.27
C ALA A 231 -3.24 -4.66 -4.87
N ALA A 232 -3.07 -4.40 -3.58
CA ALA A 232 -1.82 -3.92 -3.02
C ALA A 232 -1.60 -4.55 -1.66
N ALA A 233 -0.44 -5.18 -1.47
CA ALA A 233 -0.08 -5.82 -0.22
C ALA A 233 0.96 -5.00 0.54
N ASP A 234 0.83 -4.99 1.86
CA ASP A 234 1.83 -4.44 2.76
C ASP A 234 2.07 -5.38 3.95
N CYS A 235 3.27 -5.30 4.52
CA CYS A 235 3.65 -5.96 5.75
C CYS A 235 4.32 -4.94 6.67
N GLN A 236 3.95 -4.92 7.95
CA GLN A 236 4.55 -4.02 8.93
C GLN A 236 5.09 -4.76 10.15
N ARG A 237 6.04 -4.11 10.84
CA ARG A 237 6.54 -4.55 12.14
C ARG A 237 5.59 -3.98 13.20
N MET A 238 4.69 -4.77 13.75
CA MET A 238 3.79 -4.31 14.80
C MET A 238 4.37 -4.63 16.17
N VAL A 239 4.40 -3.61 17.03
CA VAL A 239 4.82 -3.75 18.43
C VAL A 239 3.71 -3.31 19.36
N TRP A 240 3.56 -4.02 20.47
CA TRP A 240 2.65 -3.62 21.53
C TRP A 240 3.31 -2.54 22.39
N GLN A 241 2.60 -1.46 22.64
CA GLN A 241 2.98 -0.40 23.58
C GLN A 241 1.97 -0.37 24.71
N ASP A 242 2.42 -0.63 25.94
CA ASP A 242 1.60 -0.50 27.13
C ASP A 242 1.21 0.98 27.34
N ASP A 243 -0.02 1.22 27.71
CA ASP A 243 -0.45 2.55 28.11
C ASP A 243 -0.01 2.84 29.55
N THR A 244 1.09 3.56 29.70
CA THR A 244 1.62 4.00 31.00
C THR A 244 0.86 5.19 31.58
N GLN A 245 -0.10 5.76 30.86
CA GLN A 245 -0.84 6.97 31.25
C GLN A 245 -2.24 6.67 31.83
N GLY A 246 -2.63 5.40 31.95
CA GLY A 246 -3.85 5.00 32.64
C GLY A 246 -5.14 5.25 31.86
N GLY A 247 -5.09 5.10 30.55
CA GLY A 247 -6.29 5.03 29.68
C GLY A 247 -7.09 3.73 29.89
N HIS A 248 -8.24 3.63 29.23
CA HIS A 248 -9.16 2.49 29.38
C HIS A 248 -8.66 1.20 28.70
N ASN A 249 -7.53 1.25 27.95
CA ASN A 249 -6.92 0.11 27.30
C ASN A 249 -5.52 -0.13 27.87
N ASP A 250 -5.17 -1.39 28.10
CA ASP A 250 -3.86 -1.82 28.64
C ASP A 250 -2.69 -1.51 27.71
N GLY A 251 -2.93 -0.92 26.53
CA GLY A 251 -1.94 -0.58 25.51
C GLY A 251 -2.53 -0.59 24.09
N ARG A 252 -1.65 -0.45 23.10
CA ARG A 252 -2.03 -0.44 21.68
C ARG A 252 -0.94 -1.02 20.78
N TRP A 253 -1.34 -1.52 19.62
CA TRP A 253 -0.41 -1.87 18.55
C TRP A 253 0.01 -0.62 17.77
N VAL A 254 1.32 -0.50 17.50
CA VAL A 254 1.92 0.57 16.67
C VAL A 254 2.95 -0.02 15.74
N ILE A 255 3.36 0.73 14.69
CA ILE A 255 4.43 0.31 13.79
C ILE A 255 5.77 0.42 14.53
N GLY A 256 6.48 -0.70 14.63
CA GLY A 256 7.70 -0.87 15.40
C GLY A 256 8.98 -0.36 14.72
N PRO A 257 10.08 -0.33 15.46
CA PRO A 257 11.37 0.11 14.97
C PRO A 257 12.02 -0.91 14.02
N GLY A 258 12.97 -0.43 13.23
CA GLY A 258 13.75 -1.20 12.27
C GLY A 258 13.33 -0.95 10.83
N GLU A 259 13.99 -1.64 9.90
CA GLU A 259 13.63 -1.58 8.48
C GLU A 259 12.27 -2.22 8.23
N GLU A 260 11.52 -1.71 7.25
CA GLU A 260 10.25 -2.31 6.87
C GLU A 260 10.44 -3.79 6.48
N PRO A 261 9.46 -4.67 6.76
CA PRO A 261 9.58 -6.07 6.43
C PRO A 261 9.72 -6.31 4.93
N ALA A 262 10.27 -7.48 4.57
CA ALA A 262 10.22 -7.95 3.20
C ALA A 262 8.77 -7.98 2.69
N GLU A 263 8.57 -7.43 1.50
CA GLU A 263 7.26 -7.23 0.89
C GLU A 263 6.49 -8.55 0.70
N ALA A 264 5.18 -8.49 0.87
CA ALA A 264 4.29 -9.55 0.46
C ALA A 264 3.86 -9.35 -1.01
N PRO A 265 3.59 -10.44 -1.75
CA PRO A 265 3.11 -10.30 -3.12
C PRO A 265 1.71 -9.70 -3.14
N SER A 266 1.52 -8.65 -3.94
CA SER A 266 0.19 -8.10 -4.25
C SER A 266 -0.53 -9.03 -5.22
N LEU A 267 -1.65 -9.62 -4.80
CA LEU A 267 -2.36 -10.65 -5.54
C LEU A 267 -3.86 -10.34 -5.54
N TRP A 268 -4.54 -10.53 -6.68
CA TRP A 268 -5.98 -10.30 -6.70
C TRP A 268 -6.68 -11.20 -5.67
N PRO A 269 -7.42 -10.61 -4.70
CA PRO A 269 -8.04 -11.38 -3.62
C PRO A 269 -8.97 -12.47 -4.12
N GLY A 270 -8.86 -13.66 -3.53
CA GLY A 270 -9.62 -14.83 -3.93
C GLY A 270 -9.04 -15.60 -5.13
N SER A 271 -7.94 -15.14 -5.72
CA SER A 271 -7.21 -15.93 -6.72
C SER A 271 -6.55 -17.16 -6.10
N GLN A 272 -6.31 -18.20 -6.88
CA GLN A 272 -5.55 -19.37 -6.41
C GLN A 272 -4.16 -18.94 -5.90
N ALA A 273 -3.52 -18.00 -6.60
CA ALA A 273 -2.22 -17.47 -6.20
C ALA A 273 -2.22 -16.81 -4.82
N SER A 274 -3.32 -16.10 -4.44
CA SER A 274 -3.41 -15.48 -3.12
C SER A 274 -3.46 -16.53 -2.00
N PHE A 275 -4.17 -17.64 -2.18
CA PHE A 275 -4.20 -18.73 -1.21
C PHE A 275 -2.89 -19.51 -1.16
N ASP A 276 -2.24 -19.73 -2.32
CA ASP A 276 -0.93 -20.40 -2.40
C ASP A 276 0.17 -19.57 -1.71
N ALA A 277 0.04 -18.24 -1.70
CA ALA A 277 0.91 -17.35 -0.94
C ALA A 277 0.61 -17.30 0.56
N GLY A 278 -0.44 -17.97 1.03
CA GLY A 278 -0.82 -18.08 2.44
C GLY A 278 -1.86 -17.05 2.91
N TYR A 279 -2.40 -16.24 2.01
CA TYR A 279 -3.47 -15.31 2.36
C TYR A 279 -4.77 -16.03 2.72
N GLN A 280 -5.48 -15.45 3.68
CA GLN A 280 -6.81 -15.87 4.12
C GLN A 280 -7.76 -14.68 4.03
N TRP A 281 -9.05 -14.93 3.78
CA TRP A 281 -10.05 -13.88 3.86
C TRP A 281 -10.10 -13.25 5.25
N LEU A 282 -10.14 -11.94 5.32
CA LEU A 282 -10.34 -11.23 6.58
C LEU A 282 -11.83 -11.08 6.85
N GLU A 283 -12.28 -11.54 8.00
CA GLU A 283 -13.66 -11.43 8.44
C GLU A 283 -13.73 -10.80 9.83
N VAL A 284 -14.63 -9.83 10.00
CA VAL A 284 -14.96 -9.28 11.30
C VAL A 284 -16.19 -10.02 11.82
N PRO A 285 -16.12 -10.70 12.97
CA PRO A 285 -17.27 -11.37 13.57
C PRO A 285 -18.42 -10.36 13.79
N GLN A 286 -19.64 -10.82 13.49
CA GLN A 286 -20.87 -10.04 13.71
C GLN A 286 -21.30 -10.09 15.16
#